data_ac630213ff7feac5cb078d60f4e4f52f
#
_entry.id   ac630213ff7feac5cb078d60f4e4f52f
#
_cell.length_a   1.000
_cell.length_b   1.000
_cell.length_c   1.000
_cell.angle_alpha   90.00
_cell.angle_beta   90.00
_cell.angle_gamma   90.00
#
_symmetry.space_group_name_H-M   'P 1'
#
loop_
_entity.id
_entity.type
_entity.pdbx_description
1 polymer ?
#
loop_
_entity_poly.entity_id
_entity_poly.type
_entity_poly.pdbx_seq_one_letter_code
_entity_poly.pdbx_strand_id
1 'polypeptide(L)' 'MRVCSLASVKNRIVLGEPLPFSVRDAGRMLLLAQGQVIADEAQLDELFQRGALVEVEELARAMQQSER' A
#
# COMPACT_ATOMS: atom_id res chain seq x y z
N MET A 1 14.16 2.11 9.35
CA MET A 1 12.89 2.11 8.63
C MET A 1 12.67 0.74 8.00
N ARG A 2 11.52 0.17 8.23
CA ARG A 2 11.21 -1.16 7.70
C ARG A 2 10.16 -1.07 6.62
N VAL A 3 10.41 -1.79 5.53
CA VAL A 3 9.47 -1.81 4.43
C VAL A 3 9.23 -3.25 4.02
N CYS A 4 8.08 -3.49 3.41
CA CYS A 4 7.78 -4.80 2.84
C CYS A 4 7.19 -4.59 1.45
N SER A 5 7.21 -5.67 0.66
CA SER A 5 6.67 -5.61 -0.69
C SER A 5 5.16 -5.38 -0.65
N LEU A 6 4.67 -4.55 -1.56
CA LEU A 6 3.23 -4.35 -1.68
C LEU A 6 2.52 -5.66 -1.95
N ALA A 7 3.15 -6.56 -2.68
CA ALA A 7 2.57 -7.87 -2.98
C ALA A 7 2.32 -8.68 -1.72
N SER A 8 3.12 -8.46 -0.67
CA SER A 8 2.94 -9.20 0.59
C SER A 8 1.67 -8.79 1.31
N VAL A 9 1.12 -7.62 1.01
CA VAL A 9 -0.08 -7.12 1.68
C VAL A 9 -1.20 -6.89 0.69
N LYS A 10 -1.17 -7.63 -0.41
CA LYS A 10 -2.16 -7.47 -1.47
C LYS A 10 -3.59 -7.61 -0.94
N ASN A 11 -3.82 -8.53 -0.02
CA ASN A 11 -5.17 -8.75 0.51
C ASN A 11 -5.66 -7.61 1.39
N ARG A 12 -4.80 -6.67 1.75
CA ARG A 12 -5.23 -5.51 2.52
C ARG A 12 -5.71 -4.38 1.63
N ILE A 13 -5.53 -4.52 0.32
CA ILE A 13 -5.91 -3.49 -0.64
C ILE A 13 -7.26 -3.83 -1.22
N VAL A 14 -8.19 -2.87 -1.13
CA VAL A 14 -9.52 -3.03 -1.70
C VAL A 14 -9.69 -1.95 -2.75
N LEU A 15 -9.96 -2.36 -3.99
CA LEU A 15 -10.17 -1.41 -5.07
C LEU A 15 -11.42 -0.58 -4.78
N GLY A 16 -11.31 0.71 -5.00
CA GLY A 16 -12.42 1.61 -4.74
C GLY A 16 -12.50 2.12 -3.32
N GLU A 17 -11.62 1.67 -2.44
CA GLU A 17 -11.59 2.12 -1.04
C GLU A 17 -10.26 2.77 -0.72
N PRO A 18 -10.23 3.69 0.25
CA PRO A 18 -8.99 4.38 0.61
C PRO A 18 -7.93 3.39 1.09
N LEU A 19 -6.69 3.66 0.67
CA LEU A 19 -5.57 2.83 1.10
C LEU A 19 -5.30 3.03 2.59
N PRO A 20 -5.04 1.94 3.32
CA PRO A 20 -4.72 2.06 4.74
C PRO A 20 -3.28 2.47 5.01
N PHE A 21 -2.47 2.60 3.97
CA PHE A 21 -1.07 2.95 4.11
C PHE A 21 -0.58 3.64 2.85
N SER A 22 0.60 4.28 2.96
CA SER A 22 1.24 4.90 1.81
C SER A 22 2.02 3.86 1.02
N VAL A 23 2.12 4.07 -0.28
CA VAL A 23 2.85 3.17 -1.19
C VAL A 23 4.02 3.95 -1.78
N ARG A 24 5.21 3.36 -1.72
CA ARG A 24 6.44 3.99 -2.23
C ARG A 24 7.13 3.05 -3.22
N ASP A 25 8.00 3.61 -4.04
CA ASP A 25 8.78 2.79 -4.94
C ASP A 25 10.10 2.35 -4.27
N ALA A 26 10.94 1.63 -5.02
CA ALA A 26 12.20 1.12 -4.48
C ALA A 26 13.13 2.26 -4.06
N GLY A 27 12.98 3.42 -4.64
CA GLY A 27 13.77 4.60 -4.28
C GLY A 27 13.15 5.41 -3.16
N ARG A 28 12.07 4.90 -2.56
CA ARG A 28 11.35 5.52 -1.46
C ARG A 28 10.57 6.77 -1.87
N MET A 29 10.34 6.93 -3.17
CA MET A 29 9.51 8.01 -3.64
C MET A 29 8.04 7.63 -3.46
N LEU A 30 7.26 8.56 -2.95
CA LEU A 30 5.84 8.33 -2.72
C LEU A 30 5.10 8.16 -4.03
N LEU A 31 4.46 7.01 -4.19
CA LEU A 31 3.63 6.74 -5.37
C LEU A 31 2.16 7.03 -5.06
N LEU A 32 1.69 6.58 -3.91
CA LEU A 32 0.32 6.82 -3.46
C LEU A 32 0.34 7.14 -1.98
N ALA A 33 -0.40 8.16 -1.59
CA ALA A 33 -0.50 8.53 -0.18
C ALA A 33 -1.60 7.71 0.49
N GLN A 34 -1.47 7.56 1.81
CA GLN A 34 -2.53 6.95 2.60
C GLN A 34 -3.84 7.70 2.37
N GLY A 35 -4.89 6.94 2.15
CA GLY A 35 -6.20 7.52 1.90
C GLY A 35 -6.55 7.66 0.43
N GLN A 36 -5.58 7.50 -0.45
CA GLN A 36 -5.87 7.52 -1.88
C GLN A 36 -6.54 6.22 -2.31
N VAL A 37 -7.25 6.28 -3.42
CA VAL A 37 -8.05 5.17 -3.91
C VAL A 37 -7.43 4.63 -5.19
N ILE A 38 -7.30 3.31 -5.29
CA ILE A 38 -6.92 2.64 -6.53
C ILE A 38 -8.22 2.22 -7.21
N ALA A 39 -8.42 2.72 -8.43
CA ALA A 39 -9.70 2.54 -9.11
C ALA A 39 -9.83 1.21 -9.82
N ASP A 40 -8.72 0.65 -10.32
CA ASP A 40 -8.79 -0.59 -11.08
C ASP A 40 -7.54 -1.43 -10.87
N GLU A 41 -7.63 -2.69 -11.31
CA GLU A 41 -6.55 -3.65 -11.13
C GLU A 41 -5.32 -3.33 -11.98
N ALA A 42 -5.52 -2.70 -13.12
CA ALA A 42 -4.39 -2.36 -13.97
C ALA A 42 -3.44 -1.40 -13.25
N GLN A 43 -4.01 -0.44 -12.52
CA GLN A 43 -3.21 0.49 -11.74
C GLN A 43 -2.45 -0.25 -10.65
N LEU A 44 -3.10 -1.20 -9.99
CA LEU A 44 -2.48 -1.99 -8.93
C LEU A 44 -1.36 -2.86 -9.49
N ASP A 45 -1.60 -3.50 -10.62
CA ASP A 45 -0.59 -4.33 -11.26
C ASP A 45 0.65 -3.53 -11.63
N GLU A 46 0.45 -2.31 -12.09
CA GLU A 46 1.57 -1.46 -12.42
C GLU A 46 2.45 -1.19 -11.21
N LEU A 47 1.83 -1.00 -10.06
CA LEU A 47 2.57 -0.80 -8.82
C LEU A 47 3.39 -2.04 -8.47
N PHE A 48 2.82 -3.22 -8.65
CA PHE A 48 3.55 -4.46 -8.41
C PHE A 48 4.76 -4.57 -9.33
N GLN A 49 4.60 -4.21 -10.60
CA GLN A 49 5.69 -4.29 -11.57
C GLN A 49 6.82 -3.32 -11.24
N ARG A 50 6.49 -2.21 -10.60
CA ARG A 50 7.49 -1.23 -10.19
C ARG A 50 8.21 -1.62 -8.91
N GLY A 51 7.80 -2.71 -8.27
CA GLY A 51 8.40 -3.12 -7.02
C GLY A 51 7.98 -2.24 -5.85
N ALA A 52 6.72 -1.84 -5.82
CA ALA A 52 6.21 -0.95 -4.81
C ALA A 52 6.39 -1.51 -3.40
N LEU A 53 6.62 -0.62 -2.45
CA LEU A 53 6.90 -0.98 -1.06
C LEU A 53 5.93 -0.25 -0.13
N VAL A 54 5.73 -0.84 1.04
CA VAL A 54 4.86 -0.29 2.08
C VAL A 54 5.66 -0.23 3.38
N GLU A 55 5.49 0.84 4.15
CA GLU A 55 6.14 0.94 5.45
C GLU A 55 5.45 0.03 6.46
N VAL A 56 6.24 -0.79 7.13
CA VAL A 56 5.70 -1.75 8.08
C VAL A 56 4.99 -1.04 9.23
N GLU A 57 5.49 0.10 9.66
CA GLU A 57 4.85 0.81 10.75
C GLU A 57 3.46 1.31 10.40
N GLU A 58 3.30 1.79 9.18
CA GLU A 58 1.98 2.23 8.74
C GLU A 58 1.02 1.05 8.63
N LEU A 59 1.52 -0.06 8.14
CA LEU A 59 0.71 -1.25 8.03
C LEU A 59 0.25 -1.72 9.41
N ALA A 60 1.15 -1.71 10.39
CA ALA A 60 0.80 -2.13 11.74
C ALA A 60 -0.27 -1.23 12.34
N ARG A 61 -0.17 0.08 12.09
CA ARG A 61 -1.19 1.01 12.59
C ARG A 61 -2.55 0.74 11.97
N ALA A 62 -2.55 0.46 10.67
CA ALA A 62 -3.79 0.19 9.97
C ALA A 62 -4.44 -1.08 10.53
N MET A 63 -3.63 -2.09 10.82
CA MET A 63 -4.15 -3.32 11.37
C MET A 63 -4.70 -3.12 12.77
N GLN A 64 -4.06 -2.29 13.58
CA GLN A 64 -4.55 -2.01 14.91
C GLN A 64 -5.86 -1.26 14.88
N GLN A 65 -5.99 -0.33 13.96
CA GLN A 65 -7.22 0.46 13.85
C GLN A 65 -8.40 -0.39 13.43
N SER A 66 -8.15 -1.40 12.64
CA SER A 66 -9.25 -2.22 12.14
C SER A 66 -9.73 -3.23 13.17
N GLU A 67 -9.11 -3.29 14.30
CA GLU A 67 -9.49 -4.24 15.35
C GLU A 67 -10.57 -3.77 16.26
N ARG A 68 -11.12 -2.64 16.05
CA ARG A 68 -12.12 -2.06 16.97
C ARG A 68 -13.41 -2.82 17.07
#